data_558d79b00c1be1be8b4fa2322edbcf94
#
_entry.id   558d79b00c1be1be8b4fa2322edbcf94
#
_cell.length_a   1.000
_cell.length_b   1.000
_cell.length_c   1.000
_cell.angle_alpha   90.00
_cell.angle_beta   90.00
_cell.angle_gamma   90.00
#
_symmetry.space_group_name_H-M   'P 1'
#
loop_
_entity.id
_entity.type
_entity.pdbx_description
1 polymer ?
#
loop_
_entity_poly.entity_id
_entity_poly.type
_entity_poly.pdbx_seq_one_letter_code
_entity_poly.pdbx_strand_id
1 'polypeptide(L)'
;MITIEESGMTFGPFADTHCFQIENSPLHNSAQPGVQIAEFLLIRNGQENLPPQVWIVEAKSSTPNPASPLPDAAETFSGFIAEIHDKLLNALTLGVTACIGRHANAGQMLPQAFTGLPLDRTVFRLVLVINGHKAEWLPPLQDALAQALSVTSRTWDLGAGSVVVMNDTLARQRGLIA
;
A
#
# COMPACT_ATOMS: atom_id res chain seq x y z
N MET A 1 -0.30 13.93 -15.07
CA MET A 1 0.63 13.53 -13.98
C MET A 1 -0.01 13.87 -12.66
N ILE A 2 0.01 12.93 -11.71
CA ILE A 2 -0.65 13.04 -10.40
C ILE A 2 0.42 13.12 -9.29
N THR A 3 0.20 14.01 -8.34
CA THR A 3 1.03 14.17 -7.13
C THR A 3 0.12 13.99 -5.92
N ILE A 4 0.58 13.26 -4.91
CA ILE A 4 -0.19 12.96 -3.69
C ILE A 4 0.57 13.51 -2.50
N GLU A 5 -0.05 14.41 -1.76
CA GLU A 5 0.47 14.94 -0.50
C GLU A 5 -0.11 14.11 0.66
N GLU A 6 0.74 13.32 1.33
CA GLU A 6 0.30 12.47 2.42
C GLU A 6 1.39 12.32 3.49
N SER A 7 0.97 12.40 4.77
CA SER A 7 1.84 12.20 5.93
C SER A 7 3.13 13.04 5.92
N GLY A 8 3.05 14.27 5.34
CA GLY A 8 4.19 15.17 5.20
C GLY A 8 5.18 14.79 4.09
N MET A 9 4.77 13.93 3.17
CA MET A 9 5.55 13.50 2.01
C MET A 9 4.80 13.82 0.71
N THR A 10 5.57 14.11 -0.37
CA THR A 10 5.05 14.35 -1.71
C THR A 10 5.36 13.15 -2.60
N PHE A 11 4.36 12.31 -2.86
CA PHE A 11 4.48 11.14 -3.72
C PHE A 11 4.27 11.50 -5.20
N GLY A 12 5.06 10.90 -6.07
CA GLY A 12 5.01 11.12 -7.50
C GLY A 12 6.09 12.08 -8.02
N PRO A 13 5.88 12.74 -9.19
CA PRO A 13 4.66 12.67 -10.03
C PRO A 13 4.48 11.31 -10.74
N PHE A 14 3.28 10.78 -10.71
CA PHE A 14 2.91 9.54 -11.40
C PHE A 14 2.04 9.80 -12.62
N ALA A 15 2.04 8.88 -13.60
CA ALA A 15 1.08 8.93 -14.70
C ALA A 15 -0.35 8.71 -14.18
N ASP A 16 -1.31 9.55 -14.59
CA ASP A 16 -2.71 9.50 -14.14
C ASP A 16 -3.35 8.13 -14.45
N THR A 17 -2.91 7.49 -15.52
CA THR A 17 -3.37 6.16 -15.93
C THR A 17 -2.86 5.03 -15.05
N HIS A 18 -1.79 5.24 -14.26
CA HIS A 18 -1.11 4.22 -13.47
C HIS A 18 -1.26 4.39 -11.95
N CYS A 19 -1.83 5.51 -11.50
CA CYS A 19 -2.00 5.79 -10.07
C CYS A 19 -3.48 5.93 -9.72
N PHE A 20 -3.94 5.15 -8.74
CA PHE A 20 -5.31 5.14 -8.26
C PHE A 20 -5.34 5.55 -6.78
N GLN A 21 -5.78 6.77 -6.50
CA GLN A 21 -6.02 7.25 -5.12
C GLN A 21 -7.27 6.58 -4.56
N ILE A 22 -7.12 5.34 -4.08
CA ILE A 22 -8.24 4.48 -3.71
C ILE A 22 -8.99 5.00 -2.50
N GLU A 23 -8.29 5.58 -1.51
CA GLU A 23 -8.91 6.13 -0.30
C GLU A 23 -9.92 7.22 -0.64
N ASN A 24 -9.56 8.13 -1.54
CA ASN A 24 -10.39 9.26 -1.94
C ASN A 24 -11.30 8.97 -3.15
N SER A 25 -11.44 7.69 -3.52
CA SER A 25 -12.21 7.31 -4.70
C SER A 25 -13.70 7.19 -4.43
N PRO A 26 -14.57 7.48 -5.42
CA PRO A 26 -15.99 7.17 -5.33
C PRO A 26 -16.26 5.68 -5.10
N LEU A 27 -15.37 4.81 -5.57
CA LEU A 27 -15.46 3.37 -5.38
C LEU A 27 -15.37 3.00 -3.89
N HIS A 28 -14.40 3.51 -3.15
CA HIS A 28 -14.26 3.28 -1.71
C HIS A 28 -15.46 3.83 -0.95
N ASN A 29 -15.86 5.07 -1.25
CA ASN A 29 -17.00 5.72 -0.58
C ASN A 29 -18.33 4.95 -0.77
N SER A 30 -18.50 4.27 -1.91
CA SER A 30 -19.72 3.50 -2.20
C SER A 30 -19.68 2.06 -1.69
N ALA A 31 -18.51 1.41 -1.76
CA ALA A 31 -18.37 0.00 -1.42
C ALA A 31 -18.12 -0.24 0.07
N GLN A 32 -17.39 0.64 0.75
CA GLN A 32 -16.93 0.45 2.12
C GLN A 32 -16.94 1.77 2.92
N PRO A 33 -18.08 2.42 3.09
CA PRO A 33 -18.14 3.69 3.82
C PRO A 33 -17.65 3.50 5.26
N GLY A 34 -16.66 4.32 5.68
CA GLY A 34 -16.09 4.31 7.03
C GLY A 34 -15.07 3.20 7.30
N VAL A 35 -14.77 2.34 6.33
CA VAL A 35 -13.67 1.36 6.44
C VAL A 35 -12.36 2.04 6.11
N GLN A 36 -11.34 1.84 6.95
CA GLN A 36 -10.00 2.35 6.68
C GLN A 36 -9.35 1.57 5.53
N ILE A 37 -8.68 2.31 4.65
CA ILE A 37 -8.03 1.76 3.45
C ILE A 37 -6.70 2.48 3.21
N ALA A 38 -5.78 1.87 2.45
CA ALA A 38 -4.51 2.49 2.10
C ALA A 38 -4.69 3.66 1.11
N GLU A 39 -3.71 4.54 1.03
CA GLU A 39 -3.78 5.82 0.32
C GLU A 39 -3.98 5.65 -1.20
N PHE A 40 -3.12 4.84 -1.83
CA PHE A 40 -3.18 4.67 -3.28
C PHE A 40 -2.60 3.33 -3.76
N LEU A 41 -3.01 2.96 -4.98
CA LEU A 41 -2.43 1.88 -5.76
C LEU A 41 -1.61 2.46 -6.92
N LEU A 42 -0.41 1.93 -7.16
CA LEU A 42 0.49 2.37 -8.21
C LEU A 42 0.93 1.19 -9.07
N ILE A 43 0.59 1.23 -10.37
CA ILE A 43 1.17 0.30 -11.34
C ILE A 43 2.59 0.76 -11.66
N ARG A 44 3.54 -0.12 -11.42
CA ARG A 44 4.92 0.04 -11.85
C ARG A 44 5.19 -0.94 -12.99
N ASN A 45 5.42 -0.40 -14.15
CA ASN A 45 5.84 -1.21 -15.28
C ASN A 45 7.26 -1.71 -15.01
N GLY A 46 7.42 -3.02 -14.99
CA GLY A 46 8.72 -3.66 -14.94
C GLY A 46 9.50 -3.40 -16.23
N GLN A 47 10.75 -3.88 -16.27
CA GLN A 47 11.50 -3.97 -17.53
C GLN A 47 10.72 -4.84 -18.53
N GLU A 48 10.95 -4.63 -19.81
CA GLU A 48 10.41 -5.46 -20.89
C GLU A 48 10.52 -6.95 -20.53
N ASN A 49 9.39 -7.67 -20.57
CA ASN A 49 9.24 -9.09 -20.18
C ASN A 49 9.10 -9.41 -18.67
N LEU A 50 9.03 -8.43 -17.77
CA LEU A 50 8.65 -8.68 -16.39
C LEU A 50 7.14 -8.47 -16.18
N PRO A 51 6.51 -9.22 -15.25
CA PRO A 51 5.11 -9.01 -14.93
C PRO A 51 4.87 -7.61 -14.37
N PRO A 52 3.70 -7.01 -14.63
CA PRO A 52 3.35 -5.74 -14.03
C PRO A 52 3.34 -5.85 -12.50
N GLN A 53 3.73 -4.78 -11.83
CA GLN A 53 3.68 -4.72 -10.38
C GLN A 53 2.65 -3.68 -9.94
N VAL A 54 1.84 -4.02 -8.97
CA VAL A 54 0.95 -3.09 -8.27
C VAL A 54 1.45 -2.90 -6.86
N TRP A 55 1.82 -1.67 -6.53
CA TRP A 55 2.18 -1.27 -5.19
C TRP A 55 0.97 -0.67 -4.50
N ILE A 56 0.58 -1.24 -3.38
CA ILE A 56 -0.48 -0.75 -2.50
C ILE A 56 0.22 -0.01 -1.39
N VAL A 57 0.05 1.31 -1.35
CA VAL A 57 0.88 2.20 -0.54
C VAL A 57 0.05 2.83 0.57
N GLU A 58 0.50 2.63 1.79
CA GLU A 58 0.09 3.35 3.00
C GLU A 58 1.21 4.28 3.45
N ALA A 59 0.87 5.47 3.90
CA ALA A 59 1.81 6.49 4.36
C ALA A 59 1.55 6.89 5.81
N LYS A 60 2.59 7.06 6.60
CA LYS A 60 2.52 7.53 7.99
C LYS A 60 3.57 8.58 8.29
N SER A 61 3.20 9.58 9.08
CA SER A 61 4.12 10.61 9.57
C SER A 61 4.98 10.15 10.74
N SER A 62 4.55 9.10 11.44
CA SER A 62 5.26 8.53 12.60
C SER A 62 4.79 7.10 12.89
N THR A 63 5.51 6.41 13.76
CA THR A 63 5.17 5.07 14.26
C THR A 63 5.44 4.99 15.75
N PRO A 64 4.67 4.16 16.50
CA PRO A 64 5.01 3.86 17.87
C PRO A 64 6.36 3.12 17.95
N ASN A 65 7.12 3.40 19.01
CA ASN A 65 8.37 2.70 19.26
C ASN A 65 8.11 1.44 20.12
N PRO A 66 8.34 0.23 19.56
CA PRO A 66 8.11 -1.01 20.32
C PRO A 66 9.06 -1.19 21.52
N ALA A 67 10.21 -0.50 21.50
CA ALA A 67 11.19 -0.52 22.61
C ALA A 67 10.97 0.61 23.61
N SER A 68 9.86 1.33 23.55
CA SER A 68 9.53 2.38 24.51
C SER A 68 9.33 1.76 25.92
N PRO A 69 9.85 2.41 26.98
CA PRO A 69 9.67 1.94 28.36
C PRO A 69 8.25 2.19 28.90
N LEU A 70 7.36 2.77 28.13
CA LEU A 70 5.97 3.03 28.53
C LEU A 70 5.20 1.72 28.67
N PRO A 71 4.33 1.58 29.68
CA PRO A 71 3.65 0.31 29.98
C PRO A 71 2.69 -0.16 28.87
N ASP A 72 2.20 0.73 28.03
CA ASP A 72 1.28 0.47 26.91
C ASP A 72 1.98 0.42 25.54
N ALA A 73 3.31 0.52 25.50
CA ALA A 73 4.07 0.60 24.26
C ALA A 73 3.85 -0.60 23.34
N ALA A 74 3.82 -1.80 23.89
CA ALA A 74 3.62 -3.03 23.14
C ALA A 74 2.20 -3.12 22.56
N GLU A 75 1.19 -2.71 23.33
CA GLU A 75 -0.22 -2.66 22.86
C GLU A 75 -0.40 -1.61 21.78
N THR A 76 0.16 -0.43 21.96
CA THR A 76 0.14 0.66 20.98
C THR A 76 0.81 0.24 19.68
N PHE A 77 1.97 -0.44 19.74
CA PHE A 77 2.65 -0.96 18.56
C PHE A 77 1.84 -2.05 17.85
N SER A 78 1.27 -2.98 18.61
CA SER A 78 0.42 -4.04 18.06
C SER A 78 -0.82 -3.47 17.39
N GLY A 79 -1.47 -2.47 18.00
CA GLY A 79 -2.60 -1.75 17.41
C GLY A 79 -2.24 -1.05 16.12
N PHE A 80 -1.08 -0.39 16.06
CA PHE A 80 -0.56 0.23 14.84
C PHE A 80 -0.36 -0.79 13.72
N ILE A 81 0.28 -1.94 14.00
CA ILE A 81 0.49 -2.99 13.00
C ILE A 81 -0.86 -3.55 12.49
N ALA A 82 -1.85 -3.74 13.38
CA ALA A 82 -3.18 -4.19 13.00
C ALA A 82 -3.89 -3.17 12.09
N GLU A 83 -3.79 -1.88 12.39
CA GLU A 83 -4.35 -0.82 11.54
C GLU A 83 -3.74 -0.86 10.13
N ILE A 84 -2.41 -0.93 10.02
CA ILE A 84 -1.72 -0.99 8.73
C ILE A 84 -2.08 -2.26 7.95
N HIS A 85 -2.15 -3.41 8.65
CA HIS A 85 -2.61 -4.67 8.07
C HIS A 85 -3.98 -4.51 7.42
N ASP A 86 -4.97 -3.98 8.16
CA ASP A 86 -6.34 -3.84 7.68
C ASP A 86 -6.43 -2.88 6.50
N LYS A 87 -5.75 -1.74 6.56
CA LYS A 87 -5.70 -0.77 5.46
C LYS A 87 -5.15 -1.38 4.17
N LEU A 88 -4.02 -2.09 4.25
CA LEU A 88 -3.39 -2.73 3.09
C LEU A 88 -4.25 -3.87 2.52
N LEU A 89 -4.84 -4.70 3.39
CA LEU A 89 -5.74 -5.78 2.98
C LEU A 89 -7.01 -5.27 2.32
N ASN A 90 -7.63 -4.23 2.88
CA ASN A 90 -8.83 -3.61 2.32
C ASN A 90 -8.55 -3.02 0.93
N ALA A 91 -7.39 -2.34 0.76
CA ALA A 91 -7.00 -1.78 -0.53
C ALA A 91 -6.68 -2.86 -1.58
N LEU A 92 -6.01 -3.94 -1.20
CA LEU A 92 -5.77 -5.10 -2.06
C LEU A 92 -7.11 -5.70 -2.52
N THR A 93 -8.00 -5.97 -1.58
CA THR A 93 -9.30 -6.60 -1.84
C THR A 93 -10.18 -5.73 -2.73
N LEU A 94 -10.35 -4.45 -2.38
CA LEU A 94 -11.17 -3.53 -3.16
C LEU A 94 -10.58 -3.29 -4.55
N GLY A 95 -9.26 -3.09 -4.64
CA GLY A 95 -8.57 -2.89 -5.91
C GLY A 95 -8.73 -4.06 -6.87
N VAL A 96 -8.51 -5.29 -6.40
CA VAL A 96 -8.67 -6.50 -7.24
C VAL A 96 -10.13 -6.73 -7.61
N THR A 97 -11.07 -6.61 -6.67
CA THR A 97 -12.51 -6.79 -6.96
C THR A 97 -13.03 -5.75 -7.94
N ALA A 98 -12.48 -4.54 -7.93
CA ALA A 98 -12.76 -3.54 -8.96
C ALA A 98 -12.20 -3.93 -10.33
N CYS A 99 -10.94 -4.39 -10.39
CA CYS A 99 -10.31 -4.82 -11.65
C CYS A 99 -11.04 -5.99 -12.33
N ILE A 100 -11.61 -6.92 -11.55
CA ILE A 100 -12.42 -8.03 -12.09
C ILE A 100 -13.90 -7.66 -12.32
N GLY A 101 -14.27 -6.38 -12.17
CA GLY A 101 -15.62 -5.89 -12.47
C GLY A 101 -16.70 -6.29 -11.49
N ARG A 102 -16.38 -6.58 -10.22
CA ARG A 102 -17.39 -6.94 -9.19
C ARG A 102 -18.25 -5.75 -8.77
N HIS A 103 -17.73 -4.53 -8.92
CA HIS A 103 -18.44 -3.31 -8.57
C HIS A 103 -19.05 -2.68 -9.83
N ALA A 104 -20.33 -2.30 -9.76
CA ALA A 104 -20.98 -1.56 -10.84
C ALA A 104 -20.19 -0.28 -11.17
N ASN A 105 -19.97 -0.03 -12.46
CA ASN A 105 -19.21 1.13 -12.96
C ASN A 105 -17.72 1.19 -12.53
N ALA A 106 -17.14 0.14 -11.97
CA ALA A 106 -15.73 0.12 -11.58
C ALA A 106 -14.80 0.52 -12.74
N GLY A 107 -15.08 0.03 -13.95
CA GLY A 107 -14.29 0.38 -15.15
C GLY A 107 -14.26 1.88 -15.49
N GLN A 108 -15.24 2.67 -15.02
CA GLN A 108 -15.26 4.12 -15.19
C GLN A 108 -14.52 4.86 -14.05
N MET A 109 -14.33 4.20 -12.93
CA MET A 109 -13.67 4.75 -11.73
C MET A 109 -12.20 4.42 -11.66
N LEU A 110 -11.78 3.32 -12.31
CA LEU A 110 -10.39 2.89 -12.35
C LEU A 110 -9.58 3.67 -13.39
N PRO A 111 -8.32 4.05 -13.09
CA PRO A 111 -7.40 4.53 -14.10
C PRO A 111 -7.19 3.48 -15.21
N GLN A 112 -6.96 3.94 -16.43
CA GLN A 112 -6.96 3.10 -17.61
C GLN A 112 -6.09 1.84 -17.53
N ALA A 113 -4.89 1.94 -16.95
CA ALA A 113 -3.97 0.81 -16.86
C ALA A 113 -4.48 -0.31 -15.93
N PHE A 114 -5.39 -0.02 -15.01
CA PHE A 114 -5.98 -1.02 -14.12
C PHE A 114 -7.08 -1.84 -14.80
N THR A 115 -7.75 -1.31 -15.82
CA THR A 115 -8.88 -1.99 -16.49
C THR A 115 -8.46 -3.19 -17.33
N GLY A 116 -7.20 -3.29 -17.70
CA GLY A 116 -6.65 -4.39 -18.50
C GLY A 116 -5.53 -5.17 -17.81
N LEU A 117 -5.43 -5.03 -16.48
CA LEU A 117 -4.34 -5.63 -15.72
C LEU A 117 -4.45 -7.16 -15.71
N PRO A 118 -3.42 -7.91 -16.15
CA PRO A 118 -3.41 -9.36 -16.12
C PRO A 118 -3.17 -9.87 -14.70
N LEU A 119 -4.25 -9.98 -13.90
CA LEU A 119 -4.20 -10.26 -12.46
C LEU A 119 -3.55 -11.61 -12.13
N ASP A 120 -3.64 -12.59 -13.05
CA ASP A 120 -3.05 -13.93 -12.93
C ASP A 120 -1.52 -13.93 -12.86
N ARG A 121 -0.89 -12.86 -13.34
CA ARG A 121 0.58 -12.70 -13.32
C ARG A 121 1.06 -11.37 -12.73
N THR A 122 0.14 -10.56 -12.23
CA THR A 122 0.48 -9.28 -11.57
C THR A 122 1.11 -9.54 -10.20
N VAL A 123 2.27 -8.93 -9.95
CA VAL A 123 2.93 -8.97 -8.65
C VAL A 123 2.40 -7.84 -7.77
N PHE A 124 1.80 -8.19 -6.65
CA PHE A 124 1.35 -7.21 -5.66
C PHE A 124 2.39 -6.98 -4.58
N ARG A 125 2.58 -5.72 -4.18
CA ARG A 125 3.43 -5.32 -3.07
C ARG A 125 2.64 -4.47 -2.09
N LEU A 126 2.70 -4.85 -0.82
CA LEU A 126 2.07 -4.17 0.31
C LEU A 126 3.12 -3.28 0.95
N VAL A 127 2.98 -1.97 0.81
CA VAL A 127 4.04 -0.99 1.08
C VAL A 127 3.61 -0.02 2.16
N LEU A 128 4.41 0.07 3.23
CA LEU A 128 4.30 1.11 4.24
C LEU A 128 5.47 2.09 4.10
N VAL A 129 5.17 3.37 3.95
CA VAL A 129 6.16 4.45 3.92
C VAL A 129 6.02 5.32 5.15
N ILE A 130 7.13 5.56 5.88
CA ILE A 130 7.12 6.33 7.12
C ILE A 130 8.06 7.52 6.98
N ASN A 131 7.51 8.72 7.13
CA ASN A 131 8.26 9.96 7.03
C ASN A 131 9.31 10.08 8.14
N GLY A 132 10.54 10.47 7.77
CA GLY A 132 11.62 10.77 8.71
C GLY A 132 12.06 9.61 9.63
N HIS A 133 11.61 8.35 9.34
CA HIS A 133 11.95 7.20 10.17
C HIS A 133 13.39 6.76 9.96
N LYS A 134 14.12 6.47 11.03
CA LYS A 134 15.50 6.02 10.94
C LYS A 134 15.59 4.63 10.34
N ALA A 135 16.61 4.41 9.50
CA ALA A 135 16.80 3.14 8.81
C ALA A 135 16.96 1.95 9.77
N GLU A 136 17.63 2.17 10.91
CA GLU A 136 17.87 1.16 11.95
C GLU A 136 16.58 0.71 12.69
N TRP A 137 15.49 1.48 12.57
CA TRP A 137 14.19 1.17 13.18
C TRP A 137 13.22 0.46 12.23
N LEU A 138 13.58 0.33 10.94
CA LEU A 138 12.73 -0.34 9.96
C LEU A 138 12.61 -1.86 10.18
N PRO A 139 13.69 -2.62 10.56
CA PRO A 139 13.59 -4.07 10.65
C PRO A 139 12.51 -4.59 11.61
N PRO A 140 12.32 -4.08 12.82
CA PRO A 140 11.24 -4.54 13.71
C PRO A 140 9.83 -4.31 13.12
N LEU A 141 9.63 -3.19 12.41
CA LEU A 141 8.38 -2.89 11.74
C LEU A 141 8.16 -3.81 10.54
N GLN A 142 9.21 -4.05 9.75
CA GLN A 142 9.19 -4.96 8.62
C GLN A 142 8.80 -6.37 9.05
N ASP A 143 9.42 -6.89 10.12
CA ASP A 143 9.15 -8.23 10.63
C ASP A 143 7.73 -8.35 11.19
N ALA A 144 7.29 -7.38 11.99
CA ALA A 144 5.96 -7.38 12.58
C ALA A 144 4.86 -7.30 11.51
N LEU A 145 5.01 -6.41 10.53
CA LEU A 145 4.04 -6.26 9.45
C LEU A 145 4.03 -7.48 8.52
N ALA A 146 5.20 -8.04 8.20
CA ALA A 146 5.30 -9.27 7.41
C ALA A 146 4.65 -10.47 8.13
N GLN A 147 4.81 -10.56 9.46
CA GLN A 147 4.15 -11.59 10.26
C GLN A 147 2.63 -11.39 10.26
N ALA A 148 2.14 -10.19 10.50
CA ALA A 148 0.71 -9.88 10.46
C ALA A 148 0.06 -10.21 9.12
N LEU A 149 0.74 -9.88 8.01
CA LEU A 149 0.27 -10.13 6.64
C LEU A 149 0.61 -11.54 6.11
N SER A 150 1.18 -12.43 6.93
CA SER A 150 1.65 -13.74 6.47
C SER A 150 0.54 -14.65 5.91
N VAL A 151 -0.65 -14.60 6.48
CA VAL A 151 -1.82 -15.34 5.98
C VAL A 151 -2.27 -14.77 4.63
N THR A 152 -2.38 -13.44 4.54
CA THR A 152 -2.72 -12.74 3.29
C THR A 152 -1.72 -13.07 2.20
N SER A 153 -0.42 -12.94 2.48
CA SER A 153 0.65 -13.22 1.50
C SER A 153 0.58 -14.66 0.97
N ARG A 154 0.31 -15.63 1.82
CA ARG A 154 0.15 -17.04 1.40
C ARG A 154 -1.14 -17.28 0.63
N THR A 155 -2.26 -16.71 1.08
CA THR A 155 -3.57 -16.88 0.43
C THR A 155 -3.56 -16.32 -0.99
N TRP A 156 -2.89 -15.19 -1.19
CA TRP A 156 -2.79 -14.50 -2.48
C TRP A 156 -1.56 -14.89 -3.31
N ASP A 157 -0.72 -15.80 -2.80
CA ASP A 157 0.57 -16.18 -3.41
C ASP A 157 1.43 -14.97 -3.83
N LEU A 158 1.54 -14.01 -2.94
CA LEU A 158 2.22 -12.73 -3.26
C LEU A 158 3.73 -12.86 -3.44
N GLY A 159 4.32 -13.98 -3.04
CA GLY A 159 5.75 -14.26 -3.11
C GLY A 159 6.57 -13.60 -1.99
N ALA A 160 7.84 -13.97 -1.92
CA ALA A 160 8.77 -13.43 -0.95
C ALA A 160 9.02 -11.93 -1.21
N GLY A 161 9.09 -11.13 -0.13
CA GLY A 161 9.34 -9.69 -0.22
C GLY A 161 8.15 -8.87 -0.75
N SER A 162 6.93 -9.42 -0.72
CA SER A 162 5.71 -8.69 -1.08
C SER A 162 5.35 -7.60 -0.07
N VAL A 163 5.72 -7.77 1.20
CA VAL A 163 5.54 -6.75 2.25
C VAL A 163 6.82 -5.93 2.36
N VAL A 164 6.71 -4.62 2.28
CA VAL A 164 7.85 -3.69 2.26
C VAL A 164 7.59 -2.52 3.19
N VAL A 165 8.48 -2.31 4.15
CA VAL A 165 8.49 -1.11 5.00
C VAL A 165 9.69 -0.26 4.63
N MET A 166 9.48 1.03 4.40
CA MET A 166 10.53 1.96 4.05
C MET A 166 10.33 3.34 4.68
N ASN A 167 11.41 4.07 4.82
CA ASN A 167 11.34 5.50 5.15
C ASN A 167 11.30 6.35 3.87
N ASP A 168 11.15 7.66 4.05
CA ASP A 168 11.16 8.64 2.95
C ASP A 168 12.44 8.57 2.09
N THR A 169 13.61 8.33 2.70
CA THR A 169 14.88 8.19 1.97
C THR A 169 14.86 6.98 1.01
N LEU A 170 14.42 5.82 1.49
CA LEU A 170 14.28 4.63 0.65
C LEU A 170 13.15 4.80 -0.38
N ALA A 171 12.06 5.46 -0.01
CA ALA A 171 10.96 5.75 -0.92
C ALA A 171 11.41 6.65 -2.08
N ARG A 172 12.28 7.65 -1.80
CA ARG A 172 12.93 8.49 -2.82
C ARG A 172 13.81 7.67 -3.75
N GLN A 173 14.67 6.82 -3.20
CA GLN A 173 15.53 5.92 -3.99
C GLN A 173 14.73 4.96 -4.89
N ARG A 174 13.52 4.62 -4.47
CA ARG A 174 12.59 3.77 -5.22
C ARG A 174 11.69 4.56 -6.18
N GLY A 175 11.83 5.89 -6.26
CA GLY A 175 11.04 6.77 -7.13
C GLY A 175 9.55 6.82 -6.75
N LEU A 176 9.24 6.72 -5.45
CA LEU A 176 7.90 6.96 -4.91
C LEU A 176 7.71 8.42 -4.50
N ILE A 177 8.76 9.05 -4.02
CA ILE A 177 8.77 10.43 -3.53
C ILE A 177 9.74 11.24 -4.39
N ALA A 178 9.41 12.49 -4.67
CA ALA A 178 10.23 13.43 -5.41
C ALA A 178 11.50 13.86 -4.62
#